data_02de549455431e8c6e57026afb508105
#
_entry.id   02de549455431e8c6e57026afb508105
#
_cell.length_a   1.000
_cell.length_b   1.000
_cell.length_c   1.000
_cell.angle_alpha   90.00
_cell.angle_beta   90.00
_cell.angle_gamma   90.00
#
_symmetry.space_group_name_H-M   'P 1'
#
loop_
_entity.id
_entity.type
_entity.pdbx_description
1 polymer ?
#
loop_
_entity_poly.entity_id
_entity_poly.type
_entity_poly.pdbx_seq_one_letter_code
_entity_poly.pdbx_strand_id
1 'polypeptide(L)'
;AIMAEDKPNSLDKRLAARPEHLKRLQTLQDAGRLLLAGPFPAIDSTDPGTAGFTGSLIVAEFFNLQDATVWANSDPFVTSNVYKNVIVKPFRKTLPS
;
A
#
# COMPACT_ATOMS: atom_id res chain seq x y z
N ALA A 1 2.11 5.08 8.93
CA ALA A 1 1.56 5.23 7.57
C ALA A 1 2.62 4.85 6.54
N ILE A 2 2.20 4.08 5.55
CA ILE A 2 3.03 3.66 4.43
C ILE A 2 2.43 4.28 3.18
N MET A 3 3.21 5.13 2.52
CA MET A 3 2.82 5.80 1.28
C MET A 3 3.79 5.40 0.18
N ALA A 4 3.28 4.97 -0.95
CA ALA A 4 4.10 4.56 -2.07
C ALA A 4 3.66 5.23 -3.35
N GLU A 5 4.62 5.52 -4.21
CA GLU A 5 4.38 5.97 -5.58
C GLU A 5 4.71 4.86 -6.55
N ASP A 6 3.85 4.68 -7.56
CA ASP A 6 4.08 3.71 -8.61
C ASP A 6 5.06 4.25 -9.66
N LYS A 7 5.82 3.34 -10.26
CA LYS A 7 6.59 3.66 -11.46
C LYS A 7 5.66 3.93 -12.64
N PRO A 8 6.05 4.77 -13.61
CA PRO A 8 5.28 4.92 -14.84
C PRO A 8 5.07 3.57 -15.54
N ASN A 9 3.92 3.40 -16.16
CA ASN A 9 3.59 2.21 -16.96
C ASN A 9 3.68 0.90 -16.17
N SER A 10 3.29 0.92 -14.90
CA SER A 10 3.36 -0.24 -14.00
C SER A 10 2.01 -0.93 -13.75
N LEU A 11 0.93 -0.51 -14.44
CA LEU A 11 -0.41 -1.05 -14.17
C LEU A 11 -0.48 -2.56 -14.34
N ASP A 12 0.11 -3.10 -15.40
CA ASP A 12 0.08 -4.55 -15.65
C ASP A 12 0.82 -5.31 -14.54
N LYS A 13 1.96 -4.78 -14.09
CA LYS A 13 2.74 -5.36 -12.98
C LYS A 13 1.94 -5.27 -11.68
N ARG A 14 1.26 -4.16 -11.45
CA ARG A 14 0.41 -3.97 -10.28
C ARG A 14 -0.71 -5.00 -10.26
N LEU A 15 -1.41 -5.17 -11.36
CA LEU A 15 -2.50 -6.16 -11.46
C LEU A 15 -2.00 -7.59 -11.24
N ALA A 16 -0.82 -7.92 -11.79
CA ALA A 16 -0.23 -9.24 -11.64
C ALA A 16 0.20 -9.53 -10.19
N ALA A 17 0.75 -8.55 -9.48
CA ALA A 17 1.22 -8.71 -8.10
C ALA A 17 0.12 -8.49 -7.05
N ARG A 18 -1.03 -7.95 -7.44
CA ARG A 18 -2.11 -7.58 -6.52
C ARG A 18 -2.61 -8.72 -5.63
N PRO A 19 -2.82 -9.95 -6.10
CA PRO A 19 -3.31 -11.02 -5.24
C PRO A 19 -2.42 -11.27 -4.02
N GLU A 20 -1.10 -11.30 -4.21
CA GLU A 20 -0.15 -11.50 -3.11
C GLU A 20 -0.09 -10.28 -2.18
N HIS A 21 -0.16 -9.08 -2.74
CA HIS A 21 -0.25 -7.84 -1.97
C HIS A 21 -1.48 -7.86 -1.06
N LEU A 22 -2.65 -8.23 -1.60
CA LEU A 22 -3.89 -8.30 -0.83
C LEU A 22 -3.85 -9.37 0.27
N LYS A 23 -3.18 -10.50 0.05
CA LYS A 23 -3.01 -11.52 1.09
C LYS A 23 -2.29 -10.98 2.31
N ARG A 24 -1.26 -10.16 2.11
CA ARG A 24 -0.51 -9.56 3.21
C ARG A 24 -1.38 -8.57 3.99
N LEU A 25 -2.16 -7.75 3.28
CA LEU A 25 -3.12 -6.83 3.91
C LEU A 25 -4.22 -7.58 4.66
N GLN A 26 -4.70 -8.68 4.10
CA GLN A 26 -5.71 -9.52 4.75
C GLN A 26 -5.19 -10.10 6.06
N THR A 27 -3.93 -10.50 6.12
CA THR A 27 -3.29 -10.97 7.36
C THR A 27 -3.30 -9.89 8.43
N LEU A 28 -3.00 -8.65 8.07
CA LEU A 28 -3.07 -7.52 8.99
C LEU A 28 -4.51 -7.27 9.46
N GLN A 29 -5.47 -7.34 8.55
CA GLN A 29 -6.88 -7.16 8.86
C GLN A 29 -7.37 -8.25 9.84
N ASP A 30 -7.03 -9.49 9.57
CA ASP A 30 -7.44 -10.62 10.40
C ASP A 30 -6.84 -10.53 11.82
N ALA A 31 -5.66 -9.94 11.94
CA ALA A 31 -5.03 -9.67 13.23
C ALA A 31 -5.57 -8.41 13.93
N GLY A 32 -6.51 -7.68 13.32
CA GLY A 32 -7.05 -6.44 13.88
C GLY A 32 -6.07 -5.26 13.82
N ARG A 33 -5.06 -5.33 12.96
CA ARG A 33 -3.96 -4.37 12.89
C ARG A 33 -4.08 -3.37 11.73
N LEU A 34 -5.00 -3.59 10.79
CA LEU A 34 -5.17 -2.74 9.62
C LEU A 34 -6.23 -1.66 9.89
N LEU A 35 -5.86 -0.38 9.80
CA LEU A 35 -6.80 0.73 9.89
C LEU A 35 -7.47 0.97 8.55
N LEU A 36 -6.65 1.11 7.50
CA LEU A 36 -7.14 1.26 6.12
C LEU A 36 -6.02 0.94 5.13
N ALA A 37 -6.41 0.59 3.92
CA ALA A 37 -5.47 0.41 2.82
C ALA A 37 -6.21 0.63 1.49
N GLY A 38 -5.53 1.23 0.55
CA GLY A 38 -6.09 1.41 -0.79
C GLY A 38 -5.11 2.07 -1.75
N PRO A 39 -5.40 1.99 -3.04
CA PRO A 39 -4.61 2.64 -4.07
C PRO A 39 -5.04 4.09 -4.27
N PHE A 40 -4.14 4.89 -4.85
CA PHE A 40 -4.46 6.22 -5.35
C PHE A 40 -4.85 6.15 -6.83
N PRO A 41 -6.13 6.36 -7.19
CA PRO A 41 -6.51 6.41 -8.60
C PRO A 41 -5.79 7.56 -9.32
N ALA A 42 -5.42 7.33 -10.58
CA ALA A 42 -4.71 8.34 -11.37
C ALA A 42 -5.61 9.48 -11.83
N ILE A 43 -6.93 9.29 -11.77
CA ILE A 43 -7.95 10.30 -12.05
C ILE A 43 -8.95 10.33 -10.90
N ASP A 44 -9.74 11.36 -10.83
CA ASP A 44 -10.75 11.51 -9.76
C ASP A 44 -11.94 10.57 -10.00
N SER A 45 -11.70 9.28 -9.72
CA SER A 45 -12.68 8.21 -9.84
C SER A 45 -12.24 7.03 -9.00
N THR A 46 -13.18 6.35 -8.36
CA THR A 46 -12.90 5.08 -7.66
C THR A 46 -12.63 3.93 -8.63
N ASP A 47 -13.05 4.08 -9.88
CA ASP A 47 -12.78 3.11 -10.95
C ASP A 47 -12.08 3.83 -12.11
N PRO A 48 -10.74 3.98 -12.04
CA PRO A 48 -9.99 4.74 -13.03
C PRO A 48 -9.78 4.01 -14.37
N GLY A 49 -10.12 2.71 -14.44
CA GLY A 49 -9.92 1.93 -15.66
C GLY A 49 -8.46 1.90 -16.11
N THR A 50 -8.23 2.17 -17.40
CA THR A 50 -6.88 2.13 -17.99
C THR A 50 -5.98 3.28 -17.52
N ALA A 51 -6.55 4.35 -16.92
CA ALA A 51 -5.74 5.40 -16.31
C ALA A 51 -4.91 4.83 -15.13
N GLY A 52 -5.43 3.80 -14.46
CA GLY A 52 -4.69 3.08 -13.44
C GLY A 52 -4.52 3.87 -12.14
N PHE A 53 -3.42 3.59 -11.47
CA PHE A 53 -3.13 4.10 -10.13
C PHE A 53 -1.75 4.72 -10.09
N THR A 54 -1.56 5.66 -9.16
CA THR A 54 -0.27 6.35 -8.96
C THR A 54 0.46 5.90 -7.71
N GLY A 55 -0.15 5.07 -6.88
CA GLY A 55 0.46 4.61 -5.65
C GLY A 55 -0.54 3.97 -4.70
N SER A 56 -0.15 3.88 -3.45
CA SER A 56 -0.93 3.24 -2.39
C SER A 56 -0.74 3.94 -1.05
N LEU A 57 -1.76 3.83 -0.20
CA LEU A 57 -1.69 4.22 1.20
C LEU A 57 -2.09 3.02 2.06
N ILE A 58 -1.27 2.73 3.07
CA ILE A 58 -1.57 1.71 4.09
C ILE A 58 -1.33 2.33 5.45
N VAL A 59 -2.32 2.24 6.34
CA VAL A 59 -2.18 2.62 7.73
C VAL A 59 -2.50 1.41 8.58
N ALA A 60 -1.52 0.96 9.35
CA ALA A 60 -1.62 -0.26 10.15
C ALA A 60 -0.77 -0.14 11.42
N GLU A 61 -1.01 -1.06 12.35
CA GLU A 61 -0.26 -1.14 13.58
C GLU A 61 0.94 -2.06 13.43
N PHE A 62 2.12 -1.55 13.81
CA PHE A 62 3.36 -2.29 13.91
C PHE A 62 4.00 -2.05 15.27
N PHE A 63 4.86 -2.96 15.69
CA PHE A 63 5.53 -2.85 16.98
C PHE A 63 6.40 -1.58 17.05
N ASN A 64 7.05 -1.23 15.94
CA ASN A 64 7.88 -0.02 15.82
C ASN A 64 8.04 0.37 14.34
N LEU A 65 8.69 1.51 14.09
CA LEU A 65 8.92 2.02 12.74
C LEU A 65 9.79 1.08 11.91
N GLN A 66 10.78 0.44 12.54
CA GLN A 66 11.66 -0.50 11.83
C GLN A 66 10.88 -1.70 11.30
N ASP A 67 10.01 -2.29 12.12
CA ASP A 67 9.18 -3.42 11.70
C ASP A 67 8.23 -3.02 10.56
N ALA A 68 7.65 -1.84 10.64
CA ALA A 68 6.80 -1.30 9.56
C ALA A 68 7.58 -1.14 8.25
N THR A 69 8.81 -0.64 8.34
CA THR A 69 9.68 -0.43 7.18
C THR A 69 10.06 -1.75 6.53
N VAL A 70 10.43 -2.76 7.32
CA VAL A 70 10.74 -4.10 6.82
C VAL A 70 9.52 -4.71 6.14
N TRP A 71 8.35 -4.60 6.76
CA TRP A 71 7.11 -5.11 6.19
C TRP A 71 6.80 -4.44 4.85
N ALA A 72 6.92 -3.12 4.79
CA ALA A 72 6.65 -2.35 3.57
C ALA A 72 7.60 -2.73 2.43
N ASN A 73 8.89 -2.86 2.72
CA ASN A 73 9.90 -3.18 1.71
C ASN A 73 9.84 -4.64 1.23
N SER A 74 9.13 -5.49 1.93
CA SER A 74 8.90 -6.89 1.55
C SER A 74 7.64 -7.07 0.72
N ASP A 75 6.91 -5.99 0.43
CA ASP A 75 5.66 -6.07 -0.32
C ASP A 75 5.91 -6.51 -1.77
N PRO A 76 5.05 -7.38 -2.35
CA PRO A 76 5.13 -7.77 -3.76
C PRO A 76 5.19 -6.58 -4.73
N PHE A 77 4.57 -5.46 -4.39
CA PHE A 77 4.66 -4.25 -5.22
C PHE A 77 6.05 -3.63 -5.23
N VAL A 78 6.87 -3.88 -4.21
CA VAL A 78 8.28 -3.49 -4.21
C VAL A 78 9.08 -4.49 -5.03
N THR A 79 8.96 -5.78 -4.74
CA THR A 79 9.77 -6.83 -5.37
C THR A 79 9.43 -7.04 -6.85
N SER A 80 8.22 -6.68 -7.27
CA SER A 80 7.78 -6.73 -8.68
C SER A 80 7.98 -5.41 -9.43
N ASN A 81 8.69 -4.44 -8.85
CA ASN A 81 9.00 -3.15 -9.48
C ASN A 81 7.76 -2.32 -9.83
N VAL A 82 6.71 -2.39 -9.03
CA VAL A 82 5.55 -1.51 -9.14
C VAL A 82 5.84 -0.16 -8.49
N TYR A 83 6.35 -0.19 -7.25
CA TYR A 83 6.64 1.02 -6.50
C TYR A 83 7.95 1.66 -6.94
N LYS A 84 7.90 2.97 -7.20
CA LYS A 84 9.06 3.82 -7.43
C LYS A 84 9.77 4.15 -6.12
N ASN A 85 8.99 4.50 -5.10
CA ASN A 85 9.48 4.76 -3.75
C ASN A 85 8.43 4.38 -2.72
N VAL A 86 8.90 4.21 -1.47
CA VAL A 86 8.05 3.92 -0.32
C VAL A 86 8.50 4.83 0.82
N ILE A 87 7.54 5.55 1.41
CA ILE A 87 7.77 6.39 2.58
C ILE A 87 7.02 5.77 3.75
N VAL A 88 7.70 5.53 4.85
CA VAL A 88 7.12 4.98 6.08
C VAL A 88 7.28 5.99 7.19
N LYS A 89 6.14 6.39 7.78
CA LYS A 89 6.13 7.38 8.87
C LYS A 89 5.28 6.89 10.02
N PRO A 90 5.67 7.21 11.28
CA PRO A 90 4.75 7.03 12.39
C PRO A 90 3.48 7.86 12.15
N PHE A 91 2.35 7.28 12.53
CA PHE A 91 1.07 7.95 12.43
C PHE A 91 0.31 7.76 13.75
N ARG A 92 -0.23 8.84 14.27
CA ARG A 92 -1.06 8.82 15.46
C ARG A 92 -2.49 9.14 15.08
N LYS A 93 -3.37 8.17 15.25
CA LYS A 93 -4.80 8.39 15.01
C LYS A 93 -5.37 9.32 16.10
N THR A 94 -5.93 10.44 15.67
CA THR A 94 -6.63 11.38 16.55
C THR A 94 -8.14 11.22 16.40
N LEU A 95 -8.61 11.14 15.17
CA LEU A 95 -10.03 10.98 14.81
C LEU A 95 -10.16 9.99 13.67
N PRO A 96 -11.28 9.26 13.57
CA PRO A 96 -12.38 9.19 14.56
C PRO A 96 -11.92 8.57 15.86
N SER A 97 -12.49 9.02 16.95
CA SER A 97 -12.18 8.52 18.29
C SER A 97 -12.87 7.18 18.58
#